data_138be8a8a13be0e6192ebfc3079e8823
#
_entry.id   138be8a8a13be0e6192ebfc3079e8823
#
_cell.length_a   1.000
_cell.length_b   1.000
_cell.length_c   1.000
_cell.angle_alpha   90.00
_cell.angle_beta   90.00
_cell.angle_gamma   90.00
#
_symmetry.space_group_name_H-M   'P 1'
#
loop_
_entity.id
_entity.type
_entity.pdbx_description
1 polymer ?
#
loop_
_entity_poly.entity_id
_entity_poly.type
_entity_poly.pdbx_seq_one_letter_code
_entity_poly.pdbx_strand_id
1 'polypeptide(L)'
;MLSNQWLQNKSFIQWRLFPSEEDNLYWEKFIQDNPHFQDEIEEAIRILKSIKLNTQKLSPEEKQEIFALIQKNIEKKDKQRHLRLYLTVSAVACIVLFLVLLQPLFIGKNEISHKNMLVVADTTSVNQKDIQLVLANNRTITFEEDADIKYDKKGGITANTGIEQIKVSKEATKETTLNTLIVPKGKRSSLTLADGSKVWVNSGSTLKFPSTFKTDKREIWVDGEIYIEVEKNKAHPFYVNTSHMIINVVGTQFNVTAYDEDTDYSVVLVEGCVDVSIDKEKARLLPNQMLSVSTDQISVKKIDVNNYISWKEGYLQFASEPLSNILKRLSRYYDTPIDCDNSIAQLKCNGKLVLFDNIEDVMKTIYNTIPIQYSHEAGRILVRKK
;
A
#
# COMPACT_ATOMS: atom_id res chain seq x y z
N MET A 1 14.17 -2.32 7.52
CA MET A 1 13.92 -1.54 6.27
C MET A 1 15.05 -1.64 5.24
N LEU A 2 16.15 -2.36 5.49
CA LEU A 2 17.33 -2.46 4.60
C LEU A 2 17.34 -3.71 3.71
N SER A 3 16.53 -4.72 4.00
CA SER A 3 16.43 -5.96 3.20
C SER A 3 15.93 -5.76 1.76
N ASN A 4 15.36 -4.61 1.46
CA ASN A 4 14.75 -4.34 0.17
C ASN A 4 15.76 -4.13 -0.98
N GLN A 5 16.96 -3.63 -0.70
CA GLN A 5 17.95 -3.38 -1.76
C GLN A 5 18.45 -4.67 -2.42
N TRP A 6 18.66 -5.74 -1.63
CA TRP A 6 19.13 -7.04 -2.14
C TRP A 6 18.05 -7.77 -2.91
N LEU A 7 16.77 -7.62 -2.51
CA LEU A 7 15.62 -8.16 -3.24
C LEU A 7 15.33 -7.42 -4.56
N GLN A 8 15.95 -6.27 -4.78
CA GLN A 8 15.93 -5.53 -6.05
C GLN A 8 17.21 -5.71 -6.88
N ASN A 9 18.25 -6.34 -6.33
CA ASN A 9 19.52 -6.57 -7.01
C ASN A 9 19.42 -7.80 -7.93
N LYS A 10 19.48 -7.55 -9.25
CA LYS A 10 19.37 -8.60 -10.28
C LYS A 10 20.40 -9.73 -10.10
N SER A 11 21.66 -9.38 -9.87
CA SER A 11 22.76 -10.33 -9.72
C SER A 11 22.59 -11.19 -8.47
N PHE A 12 22.12 -10.59 -7.37
CA PHE A 12 21.80 -11.30 -6.14
C PHE A 12 20.66 -12.30 -6.32
N ILE A 13 19.55 -11.86 -6.96
CA ILE A 13 18.39 -12.71 -7.25
C ILE A 13 18.79 -13.85 -8.19
N GLN A 14 19.56 -13.56 -9.23
CA GLN A 14 20.07 -14.55 -10.17
C GLN A 14 20.89 -15.61 -9.46
N TRP A 15 21.85 -15.22 -8.63
CA TRP A 15 22.63 -16.13 -7.81
C TRP A 15 21.78 -17.05 -6.93
N ARG A 16 20.72 -16.51 -6.31
CA ARG A 16 19.87 -17.31 -5.40
C ARG A 16 18.90 -18.25 -6.11
N LEU A 17 18.42 -17.90 -7.30
CA LEU A 17 17.51 -18.72 -8.10
C LEU A 17 18.22 -19.72 -9.01
N PHE A 18 19.41 -19.36 -9.51
CA PHE A 18 20.19 -20.13 -10.48
C PHE A 18 21.68 -20.09 -10.12
N PRO A 19 22.10 -20.68 -8.99
CA PRO A 19 23.48 -20.61 -8.54
C PRO A 19 24.42 -21.28 -9.54
N SER A 20 25.41 -20.53 -10.04
CA SER A 20 26.59 -21.08 -10.75
C SER A 20 27.76 -21.15 -9.77
N GLU A 21 28.80 -21.92 -10.11
CA GLU A 21 30.04 -21.94 -9.31
C GLU A 21 30.70 -20.56 -9.25
N GLU A 22 30.68 -19.84 -10.35
CA GLU A 22 31.24 -18.49 -10.46
C GLU A 22 30.47 -17.47 -9.59
N ASP A 23 29.15 -17.53 -9.61
CA ASP A 23 28.31 -16.68 -8.76
C ASP A 23 28.48 -16.98 -7.26
N ASN A 24 28.62 -18.25 -6.89
CA ASN A 24 28.90 -18.66 -5.51
C ASN A 24 30.20 -18.07 -4.99
N LEU A 25 31.29 -18.21 -5.77
CA LEU A 25 32.60 -17.66 -5.43
C LEU A 25 32.58 -16.15 -5.32
N TYR A 26 31.87 -15.47 -6.24
CA TYR A 26 31.73 -14.02 -6.21
C TYR A 26 30.99 -13.55 -4.94
N TRP A 27 29.82 -14.14 -4.64
CA TRP A 27 29.00 -13.69 -3.52
C TRP A 27 29.57 -14.09 -2.15
N GLU A 28 30.25 -15.23 -2.04
CA GLU A 28 30.96 -15.61 -0.82
C GLU A 28 32.09 -14.61 -0.53
N LYS A 29 32.87 -14.24 -1.54
CA LYS A 29 33.92 -13.22 -1.42
C LYS A 29 33.32 -11.85 -1.08
N PHE A 30 32.24 -11.46 -1.75
CA PHE A 30 31.55 -10.20 -1.49
C PHE A 30 31.10 -10.09 -0.03
N ILE A 31 30.52 -11.14 0.54
CA ILE A 31 30.06 -11.19 1.94
C ILE A 31 31.27 -11.10 2.89
N GLN A 32 32.38 -11.79 2.61
CA GLN A 32 33.60 -11.71 3.40
C GLN A 32 34.20 -10.31 3.38
N ASP A 33 34.24 -9.67 2.22
CA ASP A 33 34.77 -8.31 2.06
C ASP A 33 33.85 -7.22 2.66
N ASN A 34 32.57 -7.52 2.86
CA ASN A 34 31.55 -6.59 3.33
C ASN A 34 30.71 -7.14 4.50
N PRO A 35 31.32 -7.41 5.66
CA PRO A 35 30.64 -8.08 6.79
C PRO A 35 29.45 -7.29 7.36
N HIS A 36 29.41 -5.98 7.13
CA HIS A 36 28.29 -5.13 7.56
C HIS A 36 26.98 -5.37 6.77
N PHE A 37 27.02 -6.04 5.61
CA PHE A 37 25.83 -6.45 4.86
C PHE A 37 25.40 -7.89 5.14
N GLN A 38 26.13 -8.65 5.97
CA GLN A 38 25.88 -10.07 6.17
C GLN A 38 24.45 -10.33 6.69
N ASP A 39 24.03 -9.62 7.72
CA ASP A 39 22.69 -9.78 8.33
C ASP A 39 21.57 -9.45 7.32
N GLU A 40 21.76 -8.41 6.52
CA GLU A 40 20.81 -7.99 5.49
C GLU A 40 20.69 -9.00 4.36
N ILE A 41 21.82 -9.55 3.93
CA ILE A 41 21.89 -10.59 2.90
C ILE A 41 21.25 -11.89 3.41
N GLU A 42 21.53 -12.29 4.66
CA GLU A 42 20.92 -13.47 5.27
C GLU A 42 19.40 -13.32 5.41
N GLU A 43 18.92 -12.14 5.76
CA GLU A 43 17.49 -11.82 5.80
C GLU A 43 16.87 -11.91 4.40
N ALA A 44 17.49 -11.31 3.38
CA ALA A 44 17.04 -11.40 1.99
C ALA A 44 17.02 -12.84 1.48
N ILE A 45 18.02 -13.66 1.83
CA ILE A 45 18.06 -15.11 1.52
C ILE A 45 16.90 -15.83 2.21
N ARG A 46 16.60 -15.50 3.47
CA ARG A 46 15.49 -16.10 4.22
C ARG A 46 14.15 -15.77 3.57
N ILE A 47 13.96 -14.52 3.15
CA ILE A 47 12.79 -14.08 2.40
C ILE A 47 12.67 -14.85 1.08
N LEU A 48 13.72 -14.93 0.27
CA LEU A 48 13.71 -15.67 -1.00
C LEU A 48 13.44 -17.18 -0.79
N LYS A 49 13.98 -17.80 0.27
CA LYS A 49 13.69 -19.19 0.63
C LYS A 49 12.24 -19.38 1.15
N SER A 50 11.66 -18.38 1.79
CA SER A 50 10.28 -18.44 2.26
C SER A 50 9.26 -18.33 1.13
N ILE A 51 9.66 -17.78 -0.02
CA ILE A 51 8.93 -17.84 -1.28
C ILE A 51 9.03 -19.30 -1.77
N LYS A 52 8.25 -20.20 -1.19
CA LYS A 52 8.06 -21.56 -1.72
C LYS A 52 7.34 -21.41 -3.07
N LEU A 53 8.10 -21.23 -4.13
CA LEU A 53 7.65 -21.61 -5.46
C LEU A 53 7.29 -23.09 -5.34
N ASN A 54 6.03 -23.38 -5.64
CA ASN A 54 5.35 -24.67 -5.51
C ASN A 54 6.30 -25.89 -5.60
N THR A 55 6.08 -26.93 -4.79
CA THR A 55 6.93 -28.13 -4.66
C THR A 55 7.06 -28.97 -5.95
N GLN A 56 6.41 -28.63 -7.04
CA GLN A 56 6.74 -29.11 -8.38
C GLN A 56 8.00 -28.40 -8.85
N LYS A 57 9.03 -29.19 -9.13
CA LYS A 57 10.28 -28.72 -9.76
C LYS A 57 9.92 -28.11 -11.10
N LEU A 58 9.92 -26.80 -11.18
CA LEU A 58 9.81 -26.06 -12.45
C LEU A 58 10.89 -26.57 -13.39
N SER A 59 10.53 -26.83 -14.66
CA SER A 59 11.49 -27.21 -15.68
C SER A 59 12.51 -26.07 -15.90
N PRO A 60 13.70 -26.36 -16.42
CA PRO A 60 14.67 -25.31 -16.76
C PRO A 60 14.08 -24.25 -17.70
N GLU A 61 13.18 -24.66 -18.61
CA GLU A 61 12.52 -23.79 -19.57
C GLU A 61 11.53 -22.84 -18.88
N GLU A 62 10.69 -23.33 -17.96
CA GLU A 62 9.75 -22.53 -17.18
C GLU A 62 10.46 -21.51 -16.28
N LYS A 63 11.63 -21.90 -15.75
CA LYS A 63 12.47 -20.98 -14.97
C LYS A 63 13.05 -19.86 -15.83
N GLN A 64 13.50 -20.18 -17.06
CA GLN A 64 14.00 -19.19 -18.01
C GLN A 64 12.89 -18.23 -18.48
N GLU A 65 11.68 -18.73 -18.67
CA GLU A 65 10.52 -17.90 -19.06
C GLU A 65 10.14 -16.90 -17.96
N ILE A 66 10.09 -17.35 -16.70
CA ILE A 66 9.85 -16.48 -15.55
C ILE A 66 10.97 -15.43 -15.40
N PHE A 67 12.23 -15.84 -15.60
CA PHE A 67 13.36 -14.93 -15.54
C PHE A 67 13.32 -13.88 -16.66
N ALA A 68 12.94 -14.28 -17.88
CA ALA A 68 12.78 -13.37 -19.02
C ALA A 68 11.65 -12.36 -18.81
N LEU A 69 10.54 -12.77 -18.17
CA LEU A 69 9.42 -11.87 -17.80
C LEU A 69 9.88 -10.85 -16.74
N ILE A 70 10.63 -11.28 -15.75
CA ILE A 70 11.19 -10.39 -14.71
C ILE A 70 12.17 -9.38 -15.35
N GLN A 71 13.09 -9.84 -16.22
CA GLN A 71 14.01 -8.95 -16.92
C GLN A 71 13.30 -7.93 -17.81
N LYS A 72 12.30 -8.35 -18.59
CA LYS A 72 11.54 -7.47 -19.50
C LYS A 72 10.84 -6.35 -18.77
N ASN A 73 10.31 -6.61 -17.57
CA ASN A 73 9.64 -5.60 -16.76
C ASN A 73 10.61 -4.60 -16.13
N ILE A 74 11.80 -5.08 -15.70
CA ILE A 74 12.85 -4.20 -15.15
C ILE A 74 13.44 -3.31 -16.26
N GLU A 75 13.74 -3.87 -17.45
CA GLU A 75 14.28 -3.10 -18.58
C GLU A 75 13.29 -2.08 -19.15
N LYS A 76 11.99 -2.34 -19.09
CA LYS A 76 10.95 -1.39 -19.51
C LYS A 76 10.90 -0.16 -18.59
N LYS A 77 11.10 -0.36 -17.29
CA LYS A 77 11.15 0.72 -16.30
C LYS A 77 12.40 1.59 -16.44
N ASP A 78 13.57 0.98 -16.68
CA ASP A 78 14.84 1.70 -16.87
C ASP A 78 14.87 2.46 -18.20
N LYS A 79 14.41 1.88 -19.31
CA LYS A 79 14.34 2.59 -20.60
C LYS A 79 13.41 3.79 -20.59
N GLN A 80 12.26 3.68 -19.92
CA GLN A 80 11.34 4.82 -19.78
C GLN A 80 11.95 5.93 -18.90
N ARG A 81 12.70 5.59 -17.86
CA ARG A 81 13.36 6.54 -16.98
C ARG A 81 14.48 7.29 -17.69
N HIS A 82 15.33 6.60 -18.45
CA HIS A 82 16.39 7.23 -19.24
C HIS A 82 15.84 8.06 -20.41
N LEU A 83 14.82 7.58 -21.12
CA LEU A 83 14.20 8.33 -22.20
C LEU A 83 13.56 9.64 -21.71
N ARG A 84 12.86 9.60 -20.55
CA ARG A 84 12.31 10.81 -19.92
C ARG A 84 13.43 11.76 -19.46
N LEU A 85 14.53 11.26 -18.92
CA LEU A 85 15.68 12.07 -18.51
C LEU A 85 16.32 12.79 -19.70
N TYR A 86 16.53 12.10 -20.83
CA TYR A 86 17.09 12.71 -22.06
C TYR A 86 16.14 13.76 -22.67
N LEU A 87 14.83 13.50 -22.67
CA LEU A 87 13.84 14.46 -23.17
C LEU A 87 13.75 15.73 -22.30
N THR A 88 13.85 15.59 -20.97
CA THR A 88 13.82 16.75 -20.07
C THR A 88 15.10 17.56 -20.13
N VAL A 89 16.27 16.93 -20.23
CA VAL A 89 17.57 17.62 -20.34
C VAL A 89 17.68 18.37 -21.69
N SER A 90 17.21 17.76 -22.80
CA SER A 90 17.23 18.44 -24.11
C SER A 90 16.25 19.61 -24.18
N ALA A 91 15.06 19.48 -23.58
CA ALA A 91 14.07 20.57 -23.52
C ALA A 91 14.59 21.77 -22.70
N VAL A 92 15.23 21.52 -21.56
CA VAL A 92 15.85 22.56 -20.73
C VAL A 92 16.97 23.27 -21.47
N ALA A 93 17.84 22.56 -22.20
CA ALA A 93 18.91 23.16 -23.00
C ALA A 93 18.38 24.04 -24.10
N CYS A 94 17.32 23.65 -24.80
CA CYS A 94 16.67 24.47 -25.83
C CYS A 94 16.00 25.72 -25.25
N ILE A 95 15.35 25.61 -24.09
CA ILE A 95 14.71 26.75 -23.41
C ILE A 95 15.76 27.74 -22.91
N VAL A 96 16.87 27.28 -22.33
CA VAL A 96 17.98 28.14 -21.88
C VAL A 96 18.60 28.88 -23.07
N LEU A 97 18.85 28.20 -24.20
CA LEU A 97 19.38 28.84 -25.40
C LEU A 97 18.42 29.88 -25.97
N PHE A 98 17.12 29.58 -25.98
CA PHE A 98 16.07 30.51 -26.44
C PHE A 98 15.93 31.73 -25.52
N LEU A 99 16.04 31.55 -24.21
CA LEU A 99 16.00 32.62 -23.23
C LEU A 99 17.25 33.53 -23.28
N VAL A 100 18.42 32.97 -23.56
CA VAL A 100 19.66 33.74 -23.74
C VAL A 100 19.59 34.59 -25.00
N LEU A 101 18.96 34.12 -26.08
CA LEU A 101 18.76 34.86 -27.33
C LEU A 101 17.69 35.97 -27.22
N LEU A 102 16.79 35.88 -26.23
CA LEU A 102 15.75 36.89 -25.96
C LEU A 102 16.12 37.94 -24.90
N GLN A 103 17.29 37.81 -24.23
CA GLN A 103 17.74 38.77 -23.21
C GLN A 103 17.74 40.24 -23.61
N PRO A 104 18.05 40.65 -24.86
CA PRO A 104 18.05 42.08 -25.18
C PRO A 104 16.67 42.73 -25.31
N LEU A 105 15.57 41.96 -25.28
CA LEU A 105 14.21 42.47 -25.45
C LEU A 105 13.41 42.72 -24.18
N PHE A 106 13.94 42.28 -22.99
CA PHE A 106 13.21 42.39 -21.72
C PHE A 106 14.07 42.87 -20.55
N ILE A 107 14.77 44.03 -20.72
CA ILE A 107 15.31 44.73 -19.56
C ILE A 107 14.24 45.70 -19.03
N GLY A 108 13.32 45.18 -18.28
CA GLY A 108 12.39 45.92 -17.45
C GLY A 108 12.43 45.34 -16.05
N LYS A 109 12.87 46.15 -15.09
CA LYS A 109 12.91 45.79 -13.65
C LYS A 109 11.53 45.34 -13.19
N ASN A 110 11.39 44.06 -12.82
CA ASN A 110 10.34 43.62 -11.91
C ASN A 110 10.92 42.58 -10.96
N GLU A 111 10.82 42.86 -9.69
CA GLU A 111 11.14 41.93 -8.58
C GLU A 111 10.29 40.66 -8.74
N ILE A 112 10.97 39.51 -8.92
CA ILE A 112 10.31 38.21 -8.94
C ILE A 112 10.04 37.81 -7.49
N SER A 113 8.86 38.17 -7.03
CA SER A 113 8.26 37.53 -5.85
C SER A 113 8.04 36.05 -6.18
N HIS A 114 8.76 35.16 -5.51
CA HIS A 114 8.49 33.74 -5.55
C HIS A 114 7.10 33.45 -4.95
N LYS A 115 6.09 33.59 -5.77
CA LYS A 115 4.77 33.11 -5.45
C LYS A 115 4.76 31.61 -5.74
N ASN A 116 4.90 30.80 -4.70
CA ASN A 116 4.63 29.36 -4.76
C ASN A 116 3.24 29.18 -5.37
N MET A 117 3.17 28.77 -6.62
CA MET A 117 1.92 28.49 -7.30
C MET A 117 1.44 27.12 -6.80
N LEU A 118 0.75 27.15 -5.66
CA LEU A 118 -0.14 26.08 -5.24
C LEU A 118 -1.22 26.00 -6.34
N VAL A 119 -1.27 24.90 -7.06
CA VAL A 119 -2.43 24.57 -7.89
C VAL A 119 -3.55 24.29 -6.90
N VAL A 120 -4.27 25.34 -6.52
CA VAL A 120 -5.57 25.22 -5.87
C VAL A 120 -6.52 24.86 -7.02
N ALA A 121 -6.85 23.58 -7.14
CA ALA A 121 -7.94 23.18 -8.01
C ALA A 121 -9.23 23.81 -7.44
N ASP A 122 -9.74 24.79 -8.14
CA ASP A 122 -11.12 25.24 -7.98
C ASP A 122 -12.03 24.01 -8.13
N THR A 123 -13.10 23.96 -7.36
CA THR A 123 -14.05 22.87 -7.12
C THR A 123 -14.80 22.35 -8.39
N THR A 124 -14.22 22.39 -9.55
CA THR A 124 -14.84 21.94 -10.81
C THR A 124 -14.02 20.79 -11.40
N SER A 125 -14.49 19.56 -11.16
CA SER A 125 -14.01 18.26 -11.64
C SER A 125 -12.93 17.57 -10.79
N VAL A 126 -13.25 17.26 -9.52
CA VAL A 126 -12.45 16.31 -8.76
C VAL A 126 -12.62 14.91 -9.39
N ASN A 127 -11.55 14.37 -9.96
CA ASN A 127 -11.56 13.00 -10.49
C ASN A 127 -11.70 12.03 -9.32
N GLN A 128 -12.84 11.31 -9.25
CA GLN A 128 -13.12 10.33 -8.19
C GLN A 128 -12.13 9.16 -8.14
N LYS A 129 -11.24 9.06 -9.13
CA LYS A 129 -10.21 8.02 -9.21
C LYS A 129 -8.90 8.38 -8.52
N ASP A 130 -8.73 9.61 -8.05
CA ASP A 130 -7.50 10.07 -7.43
C ASP A 130 -7.62 10.08 -5.91
N ILE A 131 -6.49 9.87 -5.21
CA ILE A 131 -6.42 10.00 -3.76
C ILE A 131 -6.66 11.47 -3.39
N GLN A 132 -7.55 11.72 -2.42
CA GLN A 132 -7.91 13.05 -2.00
C GLN A 132 -7.66 13.24 -0.50
N LEU A 133 -6.92 14.29 -0.16
CA LEU A 133 -6.81 14.77 1.20
C LEU A 133 -7.62 16.06 1.34
N VAL A 134 -8.82 15.94 1.90
CA VAL A 134 -9.68 17.08 2.21
C VAL A 134 -9.29 17.61 3.58
N LEU A 135 -8.76 18.82 3.60
CA LEU A 135 -8.34 19.49 4.84
C LEU A 135 -9.51 20.08 5.59
N ALA A 136 -9.32 20.32 6.87
CA ALA A 136 -10.30 20.92 7.78
C ALA A 136 -10.88 22.28 7.35
N ASN A 137 -10.19 22.99 6.46
CA ASN A 137 -10.64 24.25 5.84
C ASN A 137 -11.33 24.07 4.48
N ASN A 138 -11.75 22.84 4.14
CA ASN A 138 -12.36 22.45 2.87
C ASN A 138 -11.45 22.54 1.64
N ARG A 139 -10.14 22.74 1.81
CA ARG A 139 -9.19 22.61 0.69
C ARG A 139 -8.94 21.14 0.41
N THR A 140 -8.92 20.75 -0.86
CA THR A 140 -8.61 19.40 -1.30
C THR A 140 -7.23 19.38 -1.96
N ILE A 141 -6.40 18.41 -1.56
CA ILE A 141 -5.14 18.07 -2.21
C ILE A 141 -5.35 16.72 -2.87
N THR A 142 -5.04 16.62 -4.15
CA THR A 142 -5.26 15.42 -4.96
C THR A 142 -3.92 14.78 -5.32
N PHE A 143 -3.84 13.45 -5.28
CA PHE A 143 -2.65 12.69 -5.65
C PHE A 143 -3.05 11.65 -6.70
N GLU A 144 -2.42 11.70 -7.86
CA GLU A 144 -2.67 10.77 -8.97
C GLU A 144 -2.09 9.37 -8.71
N GLU A 145 -1.07 9.26 -7.87
CA GLU A 145 -0.39 8.02 -7.49
C GLU A 145 -0.44 7.80 -5.96
N ASP A 146 -0.03 6.62 -5.52
CA ASP A 146 0.10 6.28 -4.10
C ASP A 146 0.96 7.35 -3.37
N ALA A 147 0.44 7.88 -2.27
CA ALA A 147 1.06 8.99 -1.54
C ALA A 147 1.47 8.59 -0.12
N ASP A 148 2.68 9.02 0.30
CA ASP A 148 3.12 8.97 1.69
C ASP A 148 2.94 10.37 2.32
N ILE A 149 1.94 10.50 3.18
CA ILE A 149 1.54 11.76 3.79
C ILE A 149 2.05 11.80 5.23
N LYS A 150 2.65 12.92 5.65
CA LYS A 150 3.18 13.09 7.00
C LYS A 150 2.67 14.37 7.64
N TYR A 151 2.07 14.24 8.82
CA TYR A 151 1.74 15.34 9.70
C TYR A 151 2.84 15.52 10.74
N ASP A 152 3.34 16.72 10.89
CA ASP A 152 4.23 17.07 12.00
C ASP A 152 3.43 17.34 13.29
N LYS A 153 4.13 17.45 14.44
CA LYS A 153 3.51 17.72 15.75
C LYS A 153 2.75 19.05 15.83
N LYS A 154 2.97 19.94 14.85
CA LYS A 154 2.31 21.26 14.77
C LYS A 154 1.16 21.27 13.75
N GLY A 155 0.88 20.14 13.08
CA GLY A 155 -0.14 20.02 12.05
C GLY A 155 0.30 20.49 10.66
N GLY A 156 1.61 20.69 10.42
CA GLY A 156 2.16 20.89 9.08
C GLY A 156 2.13 19.58 8.29
N ILE A 157 1.86 19.67 6.98
CA ILE A 157 1.69 18.51 6.11
C ILE A 157 2.85 18.45 5.12
N THR A 158 3.42 17.28 4.97
CA THR A 158 4.36 16.94 3.89
C THR A 158 3.81 15.71 3.19
N ALA A 159 3.62 15.76 1.88
CA ALA A 159 3.21 14.62 1.08
C ALA A 159 4.30 14.30 0.05
N ASN A 160 4.61 13.03 -0.12
CA ASN A 160 5.57 12.52 -1.09
C ASN A 160 4.87 11.51 -2.00
N THR A 161 4.82 11.80 -3.28
CA THR A 161 4.25 10.92 -4.33
C THR A 161 5.33 10.08 -5.03
N GLY A 162 6.59 10.16 -4.56
CA GLY A 162 7.74 9.56 -5.26
C GLY A 162 8.28 10.44 -6.39
N ILE A 163 7.51 11.40 -6.89
CA ILE A 163 7.86 12.31 -7.98
C ILE A 163 8.07 13.73 -7.43
N GLU A 164 7.21 14.16 -6.52
CA GLU A 164 7.16 15.53 -5.99
C GLU A 164 6.93 15.55 -4.48
N GLN A 165 7.50 16.54 -3.80
CA GLN A 165 7.26 16.79 -2.38
C GLN A 165 6.41 18.06 -2.21
N ILE A 166 5.20 17.89 -1.68
CA ILE A 166 4.27 18.98 -1.40
C ILE A 166 4.36 19.33 0.08
N LYS A 167 4.58 20.62 0.40
CA LYS A 167 4.55 21.12 1.78
C LYS A 167 3.41 22.11 1.93
N VAL A 168 2.56 21.87 2.92
CA VAL A 168 1.47 22.79 3.28
C VAL A 168 1.70 23.29 4.70
N SER A 169 1.87 24.61 4.84
CA SER A 169 1.99 25.23 6.15
C SER A 169 0.66 25.22 6.89
N LYS A 170 0.72 25.18 8.23
CA LYS A 170 -0.46 25.21 9.09
C LYS A 170 -1.27 26.48 8.82
N GLU A 171 -2.49 26.33 8.37
CA GLU A 171 -3.50 27.40 8.48
C GLU A 171 -4.22 27.27 9.84
N ALA A 172 -4.55 28.40 10.44
CA ALA A 172 -5.24 28.45 11.74
C ALA A 172 -6.65 27.89 11.57
N THR A 173 -6.84 26.59 11.81
CA THR A 173 -8.15 25.92 11.84
C THR A 173 -8.65 25.81 13.28
N LYS A 174 -9.96 25.95 13.47
CA LYS A 174 -10.60 25.69 14.79
C LYS A 174 -10.30 24.23 15.19
N GLU A 175 -9.99 24.00 16.45
CA GLU A 175 -9.51 22.72 17.02
C GLU A 175 -10.42 21.49 16.84
N THR A 176 -11.57 21.63 16.19
CA THR A 176 -12.60 20.57 16.09
C THR A 176 -12.81 20.03 14.67
N THR A 177 -12.10 20.52 13.67
CA THR A 177 -12.32 20.10 12.28
C THR A 177 -11.39 18.95 11.91
N LEU A 178 -11.98 17.91 11.29
CA LEU A 178 -11.25 16.71 10.84
C LEU A 178 -10.78 16.90 9.40
N ASN A 179 -9.60 16.37 9.11
CA ASN A 179 -9.17 16.10 7.75
C ASN A 179 -9.76 14.76 7.30
N THR A 180 -9.97 14.59 6.02
CA THR A 180 -10.45 13.33 5.43
C THR A 180 -9.51 12.90 4.32
N LEU A 181 -8.91 11.72 4.47
CA LEU A 181 -8.16 11.04 3.42
C LEU A 181 -9.09 10.04 2.74
N ILE A 182 -9.35 10.23 1.45
CA ILE A 182 -10.17 9.35 0.61
C ILE A 182 -9.23 8.62 -0.33
N VAL A 183 -9.18 7.30 -0.22
CA VAL A 183 -8.39 6.41 -1.06
C VAL A 183 -9.36 5.61 -1.92
N PRO A 184 -9.49 5.90 -3.22
CA PRO A 184 -10.42 5.19 -4.09
C PRO A 184 -9.97 3.73 -4.33
N LYS A 185 -10.87 2.91 -4.88
CA LYS A 185 -10.53 1.56 -5.35
C LYS A 185 -9.37 1.65 -6.34
N GLY A 186 -8.45 0.70 -6.32
CA GLY A 186 -7.26 0.67 -7.16
C GLY A 186 -6.07 1.50 -6.63
N LYS A 187 -6.24 2.27 -5.56
CA LYS A 187 -5.19 3.11 -4.97
C LYS A 187 -4.92 2.72 -3.51
N ARG A 188 -3.79 3.14 -2.99
CA ARG A 188 -3.37 2.98 -1.59
C ARG A 188 -2.61 4.21 -1.13
N SER A 189 -2.57 4.44 0.17
CA SER A 189 -1.83 5.56 0.74
C SER A 189 -1.23 5.18 2.08
N SER A 190 -0.19 5.88 2.49
CA SER A 190 0.32 5.84 3.85
C SER A 190 0.25 7.22 4.49
N LEU A 191 -0.01 7.23 5.80
CA LEU A 191 -0.16 8.45 6.58
C LEU A 191 0.59 8.32 7.90
N THR A 192 1.45 9.28 8.22
CA THR A 192 1.99 9.46 9.56
C THR A 192 1.21 10.56 10.26
N LEU A 193 0.53 10.20 11.35
CA LEU A 193 -0.25 11.12 12.17
C LEU A 193 0.65 12.02 13.05
N ALA A 194 0.09 13.10 13.58
CA ALA A 194 0.82 14.09 14.38
C ALA A 194 1.47 13.53 15.66
N ASP A 195 0.97 12.41 16.19
CA ASP A 195 1.56 11.70 17.34
C ASP A 195 2.69 10.74 16.97
N GLY A 196 2.97 10.56 15.68
CA GLY A 196 3.95 9.61 15.14
C GLY A 196 3.36 8.24 14.74
N SER A 197 2.08 7.98 15.04
CA SER A 197 1.40 6.76 14.60
C SER A 197 1.38 6.67 13.08
N LYS A 198 1.60 5.45 12.53
CA LYS A 198 1.63 5.22 11.08
C LYS A 198 0.41 4.41 10.65
N VAL A 199 -0.24 4.86 9.61
CA VAL A 199 -1.45 4.23 9.05
C VAL A 199 -1.21 3.92 7.57
N TRP A 200 -1.38 2.68 7.17
CA TRP A 200 -1.53 2.28 5.77
C TRP A 200 -3.00 2.17 5.48
N VAL A 201 -3.44 2.79 4.42
CA VAL A 201 -4.85 2.88 4.01
C VAL A 201 -5.04 2.14 2.71
N ASN A 202 -5.87 1.10 2.73
CA ASN A 202 -6.10 0.22 1.59
C ASN A 202 -7.14 0.82 0.62
N SER A 203 -7.25 0.19 -0.55
CA SER A 203 -8.16 0.58 -1.64
C SER A 203 -9.63 0.66 -1.19
N GLY A 204 -10.31 1.71 -1.62
CA GLY A 204 -11.73 1.95 -1.31
C GLY A 204 -11.97 2.40 0.13
N SER A 205 -10.98 3.01 0.80
CA SER A 205 -11.09 3.39 2.22
C SER A 205 -11.13 4.89 2.42
N THR A 206 -11.83 5.30 3.47
CA THR A 206 -11.90 6.69 3.95
C THR A 206 -11.40 6.76 5.39
N LEU A 207 -10.46 7.65 5.66
CA LEU A 207 -9.91 7.91 6.98
C LEU A 207 -10.13 9.36 7.38
N LYS A 208 -10.83 9.59 8.51
CA LYS A 208 -11.00 10.93 9.10
C LYS A 208 -10.16 11.05 10.36
N PHE A 209 -9.42 12.14 10.49
CA PHE A 209 -8.49 12.36 11.59
C PHE A 209 -8.24 13.85 11.84
N PRO A 210 -7.89 14.27 13.06
CA PRO A 210 -7.55 15.66 13.37
C PRO A 210 -6.11 15.99 12.90
N SER A 211 -5.83 17.24 12.58
CA SER A 211 -4.45 17.71 12.28
C SER A 211 -3.50 17.53 13.48
N THR A 212 -4.02 17.63 14.71
CA THR A 212 -3.32 17.35 15.97
C THR A 212 -4.32 16.75 16.95
N PHE A 213 -3.85 15.83 17.79
CA PHE A 213 -4.70 15.20 18.81
C PHE A 213 -4.91 16.11 20.02
N LYS A 214 -6.06 15.95 20.68
CA LYS A 214 -6.35 16.58 21.96
C LYS A 214 -5.51 15.96 23.08
N THR A 215 -5.52 16.63 24.23
CA THR A 215 -4.68 16.23 25.37
C THR A 215 -5.20 15.00 26.13
N ASP A 216 -6.47 14.60 25.96
CA ASP A 216 -7.09 13.51 26.71
C ASP A 216 -7.16 12.19 25.94
N LYS A 217 -7.30 12.24 24.63
CA LYS A 217 -7.44 11.06 23.77
C LYS A 217 -6.99 11.32 22.33
N ARG A 218 -6.68 10.25 21.61
CA ARG A 218 -6.36 10.25 20.18
C ARG A 218 -7.44 9.47 19.44
N GLU A 219 -8.10 10.09 18.49
CA GLU A 219 -9.25 9.48 17.78
C GLU A 219 -9.13 9.65 16.28
N ILE A 220 -9.45 8.56 15.57
CA ILE A 220 -9.63 8.52 14.11
C ILE A 220 -10.91 7.77 13.78
N TRP A 221 -11.44 7.97 12.55
CA TRP A 221 -12.64 7.29 12.04
C TRP A 221 -12.30 6.65 10.71
N VAL A 222 -12.73 5.42 10.53
CA VAL A 222 -12.39 4.58 9.38
C VAL A 222 -13.66 3.97 8.80
N ASP A 223 -13.82 4.10 7.49
CA ASP A 223 -14.65 3.26 6.64
C ASP A 223 -13.69 2.60 5.64
N GLY A 224 -13.51 1.28 5.71
CA GLY A 224 -12.57 0.57 4.87
C GLY A 224 -11.57 -0.32 5.59
N GLU A 225 -10.37 -0.46 5.03
CA GLU A 225 -9.30 -1.27 5.61
C GLU A 225 -8.05 -0.44 5.86
N ILE A 226 -7.54 -0.53 7.10
CA ILE A 226 -6.28 0.06 7.51
C ILE A 226 -5.41 -0.95 8.25
N TYR A 227 -4.10 -0.83 8.08
CA TYR A 227 -3.12 -1.34 9.03
C TYR A 227 -2.52 -0.16 9.79
N ILE A 228 -2.42 -0.24 11.11
CA ILE A 228 -1.94 0.87 11.93
C ILE A 228 -0.89 0.40 12.95
N GLU A 229 0.18 1.20 13.07
CA GLU A 229 1.18 1.12 14.12
C GLU A 229 1.01 2.33 15.04
N VAL A 230 0.32 2.14 16.16
CA VAL A 230 0.03 3.21 17.10
C VAL A 230 1.23 3.48 18.00
N GLU A 231 1.65 4.74 18.06
CA GLU A 231 2.71 5.20 18.97
C GLU A 231 2.32 5.01 20.44
N LYS A 232 3.23 4.42 21.23
CA LYS A 232 2.94 4.01 22.59
C LYS A 232 2.75 5.20 23.52
N ASN A 233 1.54 5.38 24.05
CA ASN A 233 1.20 6.41 25.00
C ASN A 233 0.04 5.97 25.91
N LYS A 234 0.37 5.52 27.13
CA LYS A 234 -0.64 5.06 28.11
C LYS A 234 -1.49 6.19 28.71
N ALA A 235 -0.98 7.41 28.74
CA ALA A 235 -1.69 8.56 29.30
C ALA A 235 -2.79 9.08 28.36
N HIS A 236 -2.64 8.84 27.04
CA HIS A 236 -3.58 9.30 26.01
C HIS A 236 -3.94 8.12 25.12
N PRO A 237 -4.99 7.33 25.46
CA PRO A 237 -5.43 6.18 24.69
C PRO A 237 -5.80 6.57 23.25
N PHE A 238 -5.67 5.61 22.33
CA PHE A 238 -5.97 5.79 20.93
C PHE A 238 -7.24 5.02 20.56
N TYR A 239 -8.15 5.68 19.89
CA TYR A 239 -9.43 5.13 19.46
C TYR A 239 -9.51 5.09 17.93
N VAL A 240 -9.86 3.92 17.39
CA VAL A 240 -10.30 3.78 16.00
C VAL A 240 -11.79 3.53 16.01
N ASN A 241 -12.55 4.46 15.47
CA ASN A 241 -14.00 4.40 15.39
C ASN A 241 -14.40 3.95 13.97
N THR A 242 -15.30 3.00 13.87
CA THR A 242 -15.96 2.60 12.62
C THR A 242 -17.48 2.72 12.82
N SER A 243 -18.27 2.49 11.78
CA SER A 243 -19.74 2.41 11.89
C SER A 243 -20.21 1.21 12.75
N HIS A 244 -19.35 0.18 12.93
CA HIS A 244 -19.72 -1.09 13.55
C HIS A 244 -19.05 -1.34 14.90
N MET A 245 -17.90 -0.71 15.19
CA MET A 245 -17.13 -1.00 16.40
C MET A 245 -16.25 0.18 16.80
N ILE A 246 -15.90 0.22 18.09
CA ILE A 246 -14.92 1.13 18.67
C ILE A 246 -13.73 0.29 19.17
N ILE A 247 -12.54 0.62 18.70
CA ILE A 247 -11.31 -0.07 19.02
C ILE A 247 -10.43 0.84 19.87
N ASN A 248 -10.04 0.40 21.06
CA ASN A 248 -9.22 1.16 22.00
C ASN A 248 -7.87 0.48 22.23
N VAL A 249 -6.78 1.25 22.09
CA VAL A 249 -5.40 0.80 22.26
C VAL A 249 -4.54 1.87 22.94
N VAL A 250 -3.36 1.49 23.42
CA VAL A 250 -2.39 2.42 24.04
C VAL A 250 -1.00 2.40 23.38
N GLY A 251 -0.80 1.51 22.38
CA GLY A 251 0.47 1.34 21.67
C GLY A 251 0.51 -0.06 21.08
N THR A 252 0.05 -0.23 19.87
CA THR A 252 -0.40 -1.52 19.32
C THR A 252 -0.28 -1.49 17.81
N GLN A 253 0.04 -2.67 17.22
CA GLN A 253 0.04 -2.89 15.77
C GLN A 253 -1.12 -3.82 15.40
N PHE A 254 -2.01 -3.38 14.53
CA PHE A 254 -3.21 -4.15 14.18
C PHE A 254 -3.78 -3.74 12.82
N ASN A 255 -4.58 -4.63 12.23
CA ASN A 255 -5.36 -4.37 11.03
C ASN A 255 -6.84 -4.26 11.38
N VAL A 256 -7.53 -3.36 10.73
CA VAL A 256 -9.00 -3.19 10.81
C VAL A 256 -9.54 -3.31 9.41
N THR A 257 -10.54 -4.18 9.22
CA THR A 257 -11.34 -4.27 8.00
C THR A 257 -12.79 -3.98 8.36
N ALA A 258 -13.32 -2.84 7.96
CA ALA A 258 -14.67 -2.36 8.31
C ALA A 258 -15.21 -1.46 7.20
N TYR A 259 -15.45 -2.05 6.01
CA TYR A 259 -16.11 -1.37 4.90
C TYR A 259 -17.61 -1.29 5.14
N ASP A 260 -18.21 -0.11 5.08
CA ASP A 260 -19.65 0.09 5.29
C ASP A 260 -20.52 -0.69 4.28
N GLU A 261 -19.98 -0.99 3.09
CA GLU A 261 -20.65 -1.79 2.06
C GLU A 261 -20.60 -3.32 2.33
N ASP A 262 -19.80 -3.77 3.32
CA ASP A 262 -19.59 -5.18 3.63
C ASP A 262 -20.46 -5.61 4.83
N THR A 263 -20.80 -6.91 4.87
CA THR A 263 -21.48 -7.54 6.01
C THR A 263 -20.54 -8.10 7.06
N ASP A 264 -19.26 -8.25 6.68
CA ASP A 264 -18.22 -8.85 7.51
C ASP A 264 -17.16 -7.81 7.86
N TYR A 265 -16.83 -7.69 9.13
CA TYR A 265 -15.77 -6.82 9.61
C TYR A 265 -14.89 -7.52 10.62
N SER A 266 -13.65 -7.06 10.73
CA SER A 266 -12.66 -7.73 11.59
C SER A 266 -11.59 -6.80 12.13
N VAL A 267 -11.00 -7.23 13.26
CA VAL A 267 -9.80 -6.65 13.86
C VAL A 267 -8.78 -7.75 14.04
N VAL A 268 -7.57 -7.56 13.52
CA VAL A 268 -6.46 -8.52 13.62
C VAL A 268 -5.32 -7.89 14.42
N LEU A 269 -4.97 -8.50 15.54
CA LEU A 269 -3.91 -8.00 16.42
C LEU A 269 -2.56 -8.63 16.07
N VAL A 270 -1.57 -7.79 15.77
CA VAL A 270 -0.18 -8.19 15.52
C VAL A 270 0.65 -8.10 16.78
N GLU A 271 0.67 -6.92 17.43
CA GLU A 271 1.47 -6.66 18.63
C GLU A 271 0.69 -5.78 19.60
N GLY A 272 0.85 -6.03 20.90
CA GLY A 272 0.23 -5.24 21.97
C GLY A 272 -1.05 -5.84 22.49
N CYS A 273 -2.07 -5.01 22.70
CA CYS A 273 -3.38 -5.39 23.20
C CYS A 273 -4.45 -4.48 22.60
N VAL A 274 -5.58 -5.06 22.22
CA VAL A 274 -6.74 -4.33 21.64
C VAL A 274 -7.97 -4.63 22.46
N ASP A 275 -8.69 -3.58 22.88
CA ASP A 275 -10.04 -3.67 23.43
C ASP A 275 -11.04 -3.23 22.34
N VAL A 276 -11.94 -4.13 21.95
CA VAL A 276 -12.98 -3.86 20.95
C VAL A 276 -14.33 -3.79 21.64
N SER A 277 -15.10 -2.77 21.32
CA SER A 277 -16.51 -2.62 21.77
C SER A 277 -17.42 -2.64 20.55
N ILE A 278 -18.43 -3.52 20.57
CA ILE A 278 -19.45 -3.69 19.53
C ILE A 278 -20.79 -3.68 20.26
N ASP A 279 -21.56 -2.61 20.05
CA ASP A 279 -22.80 -2.36 20.81
C ASP A 279 -22.61 -2.49 22.34
N LYS A 280 -23.15 -3.55 22.94
CA LYS A 280 -23.03 -3.85 24.38
C LYS A 280 -21.93 -4.88 24.69
N GLU A 281 -21.36 -5.50 23.67
CA GLU A 281 -20.33 -6.53 23.84
C GLU A 281 -18.93 -5.92 23.83
N LYS A 282 -18.04 -6.54 24.60
CA LYS A 282 -16.62 -6.16 24.65
C LYS A 282 -15.75 -7.40 24.50
N ALA A 283 -14.73 -7.27 23.71
CA ALA A 283 -13.74 -8.32 23.52
C ALA A 283 -12.33 -7.74 23.66
N ARG A 284 -11.42 -8.52 24.24
CA ARG A 284 -10.00 -8.21 24.30
C ARG A 284 -9.23 -9.19 23.44
N LEU A 285 -8.37 -8.67 22.57
CA LEU A 285 -7.50 -9.47 21.72
C LEU A 285 -6.08 -9.51 22.27
N LEU A 286 -5.45 -10.67 22.11
CA LEU A 286 -4.03 -10.93 22.32
C LEU A 286 -3.33 -11.09 20.95
N PRO A 287 -2.00 -10.96 20.88
CA PRO A 287 -1.25 -11.12 19.62
C PRO A 287 -1.60 -12.43 18.88
N ASN A 288 -1.69 -12.33 17.56
CA ASN A 288 -2.11 -13.40 16.66
C ASN A 288 -3.58 -13.84 16.85
N GLN A 289 -4.42 -12.96 17.37
CA GLN A 289 -5.86 -13.18 17.38
C GLN A 289 -6.57 -12.24 16.41
N MET A 290 -7.67 -12.73 15.86
CA MET A 290 -8.63 -11.98 15.06
C MET A 290 -10.00 -12.04 15.74
N LEU A 291 -10.59 -10.87 15.94
CA LEU A 291 -12.03 -10.74 16.12
C LEU A 291 -12.67 -10.60 14.75
N SER A 292 -13.68 -11.38 14.46
CA SER A 292 -14.51 -11.24 13.26
C SER A 292 -15.98 -11.19 13.63
N VAL A 293 -16.72 -10.33 12.94
CA VAL A 293 -18.17 -10.24 13.00
C VAL A 293 -18.71 -10.57 11.63
N SER A 294 -19.61 -11.52 11.57
CA SER A 294 -20.29 -11.94 10.34
C SER A 294 -21.72 -12.31 10.71
N THR A 295 -22.71 -11.76 10.00
CA THR A 295 -24.13 -12.01 10.28
C THR A 295 -24.48 -11.93 11.79
N ASP A 296 -24.02 -10.85 12.45
CA ASP A 296 -24.20 -10.56 13.89
C ASP A 296 -23.56 -11.57 14.86
N GLN A 297 -22.71 -12.49 14.36
CA GLN A 297 -21.95 -13.42 15.18
C GLN A 297 -20.54 -12.90 15.42
N ILE A 298 -20.19 -12.66 16.68
CA ILE A 298 -18.85 -12.26 17.11
C ILE A 298 -18.04 -13.51 17.40
N SER A 299 -16.86 -13.64 16.80
CA SER A 299 -15.93 -14.73 17.08
C SER A 299 -14.51 -14.21 17.27
N VAL A 300 -13.77 -14.81 18.20
CA VAL A 300 -12.34 -14.56 18.40
C VAL A 300 -11.57 -15.87 18.17
N LYS A 301 -10.61 -15.83 17.26
CA LYS A 301 -9.80 -17.00 16.92
C LYS A 301 -8.33 -16.66 16.76
N LYS A 302 -7.46 -17.64 16.98
CA LYS A 302 -6.02 -17.55 16.69
C LYS A 302 -5.80 -17.72 15.18
N ILE A 303 -4.95 -16.89 14.60
CA ILE A 303 -4.70 -16.84 13.15
C ILE A 303 -3.20 -16.61 12.85
N ASP A 304 -2.81 -16.81 11.59
CA ASP A 304 -1.58 -16.23 11.04
C ASP A 304 -1.90 -14.81 10.55
N VAL A 305 -1.32 -13.81 11.19
CA VAL A 305 -1.57 -12.39 10.90
C VAL A 305 -1.18 -12.01 9.47
N ASN A 306 -0.20 -12.71 8.87
CA ASN A 306 0.25 -12.41 7.51
C ASN A 306 -0.86 -12.59 6.46
N ASN A 307 -1.85 -13.42 6.73
CA ASN A 307 -3.01 -13.59 5.85
C ASN A 307 -3.86 -12.31 5.72
N TYR A 308 -3.70 -11.37 6.67
CA TYR A 308 -4.52 -10.16 6.76
C TYR A 308 -3.74 -8.86 6.55
N ILE A 309 -2.40 -8.87 6.75
CA ILE A 309 -1.58 -7.65 6.69
C ILE A 309 -0.62 -7.61 5.49
N SER A 310 -0.50 -8.71 4.74
CA SER A 310 0.45 -8.82 3.61
C SER A 310 0.16 -7.86 2.45
N TRP A 311 -1.07 -7.38 2.34
CA TRP A 311 -1.49 -6.43 1.30
C TRP A 311 -0.65 -5.13 1.29
N LYS A 312 -0.22 -4.67 2.46
CA LYS A 312 0.64 -3.47 2.59
C LYS A 312 2.04 -3.66 1.99
N GLU A 313 2.45 -4.90 1.77
CA GLU A 313 3.75 -5.30 1.18
C GLU A 313 3.63 -5.72 -0.29
N GLY A 314 2.43 -5.57 -0.89
CA GLY A 314 2.21 -5.85 -2.31
C GLY A 314 1.95 -7.32 -2.64
N TYR A 315 1.55 -8.14 -1.67
CA TYR A 315 1.08 -9.51 -1.92
C TYR A 315 -0.11 -9.87 -1.02
N LEU A 316 -0.87 -10.88 -1.42
CA LEU A 316 -1.87 -11.51 -0.56
C LEU A 316 -1.35 -12.87 -0.11
N GLN A 317 -1.46 -13.16 1.17
CA GLN A 317 -1.29 -14.50 1.73
C GLN A 317 -2.65 -15.00 2.21
N PHE A 318 -2.94 -16.26 1.97
CA PHE A 318 -4.20 -16.88 2.40
C PHE A 318 -4.01 -18.34 2.78
N ALA A 319 -4.79 -18.79 3.75
CA ALA A 319 -4.82 -20.16 4.24
C ALA A 319 -6.27 -20.61 4.41
N SER A 320 -6.71 -21.58 3.62
CA SER A 320 -8.08 -22.07 3.59
C SER A 320 -9.13 -20.97 3.38
N GLU A 321 -8.75 -19.92 2.61
CA GLU A 321 -9.64 -18.80 2.30
C GLU A 321 -10.55 -19.15 1.12
N PRO A 322 -11.87 -18.83 1.16
CA PRO A 322 -12.77 -19.01 0.03
C PRO A 322 -12.31 -18.18 -1.18
N LEU A 323 -12.39 -18.76 -2.38
CA LEU A 323 -12.02 -18.05 -3.62
C LEU A 323 -12.79 -16.74 -3.79
N SER A 324 -14.08 -16.72 -3.45
CA SER A 324 -14.90 -15.51 -3.50
C SER A 324 -14.32 -14.36 -2.69
N ASN A 325 -13.75 -14.62 -1.50
CA ASN A 325 -13.14 -13.59 -0.66
C ASN A 325 -11.85 -13.06 -1.30
N ILE A 326 -11.02 -13.95 -1.87
CA ILE A 326 -9.80 -13.56 -2.58
C ILE A 326 -10.15 -12.67 -3.76
N LEU A 327 -11.13 -13.07 -4.58
CA LEU A 327 -11.58 -12.30 -5.75
C LEU A 327 -12.19 -10.96 -5.35
N LYS A 328 -12.94 -10.89 -4.23
CA LYS A 328 -13.48 -9.63 -3.68
C LYS A 328 -12.34 -8.66 -3.30
N ARG A 329 -11.29 -9.15 -2.63
CA ARG A 329 -10.10 -8.35 -2.28
C ARG A 329 -9.39 -7.85 -3.53
N LEU A 330 -9.21 -8.70 -4.56
CA LEU A 330 -8.62 -8.33 -5.85
C LEU A 330 -9.47 -7.31 -6.59
N SER A 331 -10.79 -7.49 -6.64
CA SER A 331 -11.74 -6.55 -7.26
C SER A 331 -11.56 -5.13 -6.69
N ARG A 332 -11.45 -5.03 -5.36
CA ARG A 332 -11.25 -3.74 -4.67
C ARG A 332 -9.84 -3.18 -4.92
N TYR A 333 -8.83 -4.06 -4.88
CA TYR A 333 -7.43 -3.69 -5.05
C TYR A 333 -7.12 -3.14 -6.46
N TYR A 334 -7.81 -3.66 -7.51
CA TYR A 334 -7.58 -3.28 -8.90
C TYR A 334 -8.69 -2.38 -9.50
N ASP A 335 -9.68 -2.00 -8.70
CA ASP A 335 -10.88 -1.28 -9.19
C ASP A 335 -11.52 -1.98 -10.40
N THR A 336 -11.58 -3.31 -10.36
CA THR A 336 -12.12 -4.12 -11.45
C THR A 336 -13.17 -5.07 -10.90
N PRO A 337 -14.46 -4.98 -11.30
CA PRO A 337 -15.47 -5.91 -10.85
C PRO A 337 -15.14 -7.36 -11.25
N ILE A 338 -15.15 -8.27 -10.26
CA ILE A 338 -14.89 -9.70 -10.47
C ILE A 338 -16.07 -10.49 -9.94
N ASP A 339 -16.81 -11.16 -10.81
CA ASP A 339 -17.91 -12.02 -10.44
C ASP A 339 -17.44 -13.49 -10.40
N CYS A 340 -17.86 -14.22 -9.40
CA CYS A 340 -17.49 -15.62 -9.19
C CYS A 340 -18.73 -16.51 -9.25
N ASP A 341 -18.65 -17.57 -10.01
CA ASP A 341 -19.71 -18.59 -10.05
C ASP A 341 -19.86 -19.24 -8.66
N ASN A 342 -21.11 -19.41 -8.21
CA ASN A 342 -21.44 -19.99 -6.91
C ASN A 342 -20.86 -21.40 -6.72
N SER A 343 -20.68 -22.17 -7.80
CA SER A 343 -20.12 -23.54 -7.74
C SER A 343 -18.67 -23.59 -7.27
N ILE A 344 -17.92 -22.49 -7.42
CA ILE A 344 -16.51 -22.40 -7.03
C ILE A 344 -16.25 -21.34 -5.96
N ALA A 345 -17.25 -20.54 -5.59
CA ALA A 345 -17.12 -19.44 -4.62
C ALA A 345 -16.51 -19.89 -3.28
N GLN A 346 -16.88 -21.11 -2.84
CA GLN A 346 -16.42 -21.68 -1.57
C GLN A 346 -15.15 -22.56 -1.70
N LEU A 347 -14.51 -22.60 -2.90
CA LEU A 347 -13.26 -23.31 -3.10
C LEU A 347 -12.18 -22.73 -2.18
N LYS A 348 -11.61 -23.60 -1.32
CA LYS A 348 -10.58 -23.18 -0.35
C LYS A 348 -9.22 -23.10 -1.01
N CYS A 349 -8.63 -21.92 -0.95
CA CYS A 349 -7.33 -21.62 -1.53
C CYS A 349 -6.26 -21.42 -0.44
N ASN A 350 -5.04 -21.84 -0.75
CA ASN A 350 -3.88 -21.68 0.10
C ASN A 350 -2.71 -21.15 -0.72
N GLY A 351 -1.94 -20.21 -0.20
CA GLY A 351 -0.74 -19.72 -0.87
C GLY A 351 -0.44 -18.25 -0.68
N LYS A 352 0.45 -17.77 -1.55
CA LYS A 352 0.80 -16.35 -1.69
C LYS A 352 0.57 -15.93 -3.13
N LEU A 353 -0.02 -14.76 -3.31
CA LEU A 353 -0.32 -14.18 -4.60
C LEU A 353 0.31 -12.78 -4.65
N VAL A 354 1.29 -12.59 -5.51
CA VAL A 354 1.91 -11.29 -5.74
C VAL A 354 0.89 -10.40 -6.46
N LEU A 355 0.76 -9.18 -5.97
CA LEU A 355 -0.09 -8.16 -6.59
C LEU A 355 0.75 -7.42 -7.64
N PHE A 356 0.64 -7.86 -8.89
CA PHE A 356 1.31 -7.24 -10.03
C PHE A 356 0.70 -5.88 -10.36
N ASP A 357 1.34 -5.11 -11.27
CA ASP A 357 0.85 -3.78 -11.67
C ASP A 357 -0.53 -3.83 -12.39
N ASN A 358 -0.92 -4.99 -12.92
CA ASN A 358 -2.20 -5.17 -13.59
C ASN A 358 -2.91 -6.46 -13.15
N ILE A 359 -4.23 -6.45 -13.22
CA ILE A 359 -5.09 -7.58 -12.82
C ILE A 359 -4.90 -8.82 -13.70
N GLU A 360 -4.53 -8.65 -14.98
CA GLU A 360 -4.40 -9.74 -15.93
C GLU A 360 -3.31 -10.73 -15.52
N ASP A 361 -2.17 -10.24 -15.07
CA ASP A 361 -1.06 -11.09 -14.63
C ASP A 361 -1.45 -11.88 -13.36
N VAL A 362 -2.26 -11.26 -12.50
CA VAL A 362 -2.80 -11.92 -11.30
C VAL A 362 -3.80 -13.00 -11.68
N MET A 363 -4.76 -12.69 -12.56
CA MET A 363 -5.76 -13.66 -13.03
C MET A 363 -5.13 -14.82 -13.78
N LYS A 364 -4.09 -14.58 -14.58
CA LYS A 364 -3.30 -15.62 -15.24
C LYS A 364 -2.62 -16.54 -14.23
N THR A 365 -2.09 -15.99 -13.15
CA THR A 365 -1.49 -16.79 -12.07
C THR A 365 -2.53 -17.68 -11.39
N ILE A 366 -3.70 -17.14 -11.09
CA ILE A 366 -4.82 -17.89 -10.50
C ILE A 366 -5.30 -18.99 -11.46
N TYR A 367 -5.49 -18.66 -12.75
CA TYR A 367 -5.89 -19.63 -13.79
C TYR A 367 -4.92 -20.82 -13.91
N ASN A 368 -3.63 -20.59 -13.80
CA ASN A 368 -2.61 -21.63 -13.89
C ASN A 368 -2.52 -22.50 -12.62
N THR A 369 -3.03 -22.00 -11.49
CA THR A 369 -2.85 -22.65 -10.18
C THR A 369 -4.13 -23.35 -9.69
N ILE A 370 -5.30 -22.82 -10.07
CA ILE A 370 -6.61 -23.28 -9.62
C ILE A 370 -7.43 -23.72 -10.85
N PRO A 371 -8.27 -24.78 -10.77
CA PRO A 371 -9.05 -25.27 -11.91
C PRO A 371 -10.25 -24.36 -12.24
N ILE A 372 -9.95 -23.12 -12.63
CA ILE A 372 -10.92 -22.11 -13.04
C ILE A 372 -10.64 -21.64 -14.45
N GLN A 373 -11.62 -21.00 -15.06
CA GLN A 373 -11.49 -20.18 -16.27
C GLN A 373 -12.06 -18.79 -16.00
N TYR A 374 -11.57 -17.79 -16.74
CA TYR A 374 -12.11 -16.43 -16.65
C TYR A 374 -12.29 -15.82 -18.03
N SER A 375 -13.24 -14.89 -18.12
CA SER A 375 -13.55 -14.13 -19.34
C SER A 375 -13.84 -12.67 -18.98
N HIS A 376 -13.67 -11.79 -19.96
CA HIS A 376 -14.03 -10.38 -19.84
C HIS A 376 -15.38 -10.12 -20.49
N GLU A 377 -16.35 -9.62 -19.73
CA GLU A 377 -17.68 -9.30 -20.22
C GLU A 377 -18.14 -7.96 -19.64
N ALA A 378 -18.48 -7.00 -20.50
CA ALA A 378 -19.04 -5.71 -20.10
C ALA A 378 -18.24 -4.97 -19.00
N GLY A 379 -16.88 -5.00 -19.08
CA GLY A 379 -16.01 -4.30 -18.14
C GLY A 379 -15.80 -5.00 -16.80
N ARG A 380 -16.21 -6.27 -16.66
CA ARG A 380 -16.01 -7.14 -15.50
C ARG A 380 -15.29 -8.42 -15.85
N ILE A 381 -14.69 -9.07 -14.88
CA ILE A 381 -14.10 -10.40 -15.02
C ILE A 381 -15.09 -11.42 -14.46
N LEU A 382 -15.45 -12.41 -15.26
CA LEU A 382 -16.30 -13.54 -14.84
C LEU A 382 -15.41 -14.76 -14.60
N VAL A 383 -15.46 -15.32 -13.39
CA VAL A 383 -14.70 -16.51 -13.00
C VAL A 383 -15.64 -17.70 -12.85
N ARG A 384 -15.35 -18.76 -13.61
CA ARG A 384 -16.18 -19.98 -13.69
C ARG A 384 -15.32 -21.22 -13.46
N LYS A 385 -15.96 -22.34 -13.18
CA LYS A 385 -15.28 -23.64 -13.14
C LYS A 385 -14.75 -24.00 -14.54
N LYS A 386 -13.56 -24.57 -14.59
CA LYS A 386 -12.95 -25.08 -15.82
C LYS A 386 -13.63 -26.37 -16.28
#